data_00b9dece83fc96895689fca8dd0eed14
#
_entry.id   00b9dece83fc96895689fca8dd0eed14
#
_cell.length_a   1.000
_cell.length_b   1.000
_cell.length_c   1.000
_cell.angle_alpha   90.00
_cell.angle_beta   90.00
_cell.angle_gamma   90.00
#
_symmetry.space_group_name_H-M   'P 1'
#
loop_
_entity.id
_entity.type
_entity.pdbx_description
1 polymer ?
#
loop_
_entity_poly.entity_id
_entity_poly.type
_entity_poly.pdbx_seq_one_letter_code
_entity_poly.pdbx_strand_id
1 'polypeptide(L)'
;YRDPAPRKIVAHIQIDELPDEGMTELIAGAVGRHPRDLYLLAARTGTLTGAAQVCARNVEQSLPSLLDQGFPIDAIVQACGSAPIPAVVDDEQLAYGRVNDGLIYGQETNLYVDCADEEITRLETILPFNKNGDVYGVPFETLFARCDYLWRNVPREWDAPCRVNFFNLRTGHSFSYGALHHGVLEQAFLGSNGGK
;
A
#
# COMPACT_ATOMS: atom_id res chain seq x y z
N TYR A 1 -14.77 10.83 3.45
CA TYR A 1 -15.31 12.07 2.87
C TYR A 1 -15.75 11.86 1.43
N ARG A 2 -16.87 12.40 1.04
CA ARG A 2 -17.36 12.42 -0.35
C ARG A 2 -17.70 13.86 -0.72
N ASP A 3 -17.07 14.38 -1.77
CA ASP A 3 -17.47 15.67 -2.34
C ASP A 3 -18.81 15.50 -3.08
N PRO A 4 -19.88 16.18 -2.65
CA PRO A 4 -21.20 16.04 -3.28
C PRO A 4 -21.28 16.70 -4.67
N ALA A 5 -20.37 17.63 -4.97
CA ALA A 5 -20.42 18.42 -6.23
C ALA A 5 -19.02 18.77 -6.74
N PRO A 6 -18.16 17.78 -7.02
CA PRO A 6 -16.81 18.05 -7.47
C PRO A 6 -16.84 18.78 -8.83
N ARG A 7 -16.08 19.85 -8.96
CA ARG A 7 -15.94 20.59 -10.23
C ARG A 7 -14.92 19.96 -11.15
N LYS A 8 -13.90 19.34 -10.55
CA LYS A 8 -12.77 18.67 -11.23
C LYS A 8 -12.55 17.33 -10.60
N ILE A 9 -12.11 16.38 -11.41
CA ILE A 9 -11.71 15.05 -10.97
C ILE A 9 -10.21 14.90 -11.25
N VAL A 10 -9.48 14.42 -10.28
CA VAL A 10 -8.09 14.00 -10.44
C VAL A 10 -8.03 12.50 -10.21
N ALA A 11 -7.50 11.76 -11.17
CA ALA A 11 -7.30 10.33 -11.06
C ALA A 11 -5.83 9.98 -11.30
N HIS A 12 -5.31 9.08 -10.49
CA HIS A 12 -4.02 8.44 -10.71
C HIS A 12 -4.25 7.12 -11.42
N ILE A 13 -3.49 6.90 -12.47
CA ILE A 13 -3.51 5.62 -13.19
C ILE A 13 -2.09 5.10 -13.36
N GLN A 14 -1.96 3.79 -13.13
CA GLN A 14 -0.73 3.06 -13.42
C GLN A 14 -0.91 2.40 -14.78
N ILE A 15 -0.10 2.81 -15.75
CA ILE A 15 -0.26 2.41 -17.12
C ILE A 15 1.07 2.54 -17.87
N ASP A 16 1.30 1.65 -18.83
CA ASP A 16 2.54 1.59 -19.61
C ASP A 16 2.60 2.66 -20.70
N GLU A 17 1.44 3.08 -21.21
CA GLU A 17 1.31 4.09 -22.25
C GLU A 17 0.49 5.28 -21.75
N LEU A 18 0.69 6.45 -22.33
CA LEU A 18 -0.13 7.61 -22.00
C LEU A 18 -1.58 7.36 -22.39
N PRO A 19 -2.55 7.79 -21.54
CA PRO A 19 -3.97 7.66 -21.86
C PRO A 19 -4.31 8.39 -23.17
N ASP A 20 -5.00 7.70 -24.03
CA ASP A 20 -5.57 8.27 -25.25
C ASP A 20 -6.94 8.94 -24.98
N GLU A 21 -7.54 9.49 -26.02
CA GLU A 21 -8.85 10.15 -25.93
C GLU A 21 -9.95 9.17 -25.54
N GLY A 22 -9.92 7.93 -26.07
CA GLY A 22 -10.92 6.89 -25.74
C GLY A 22 -10.87 6.48 -24.28
N MET A 23 -9.68 6.30 -23.71
CA MET A 23 -9.53 6.01 -22.28
C MET A 23 -9.99 7.19 -21.42
N THR A 24 -9.67 8.41 -21.84
CA THR A 24 -10.10 9.62 -21.11
C THR A 24 -11.63 9.74 -21.09
N GLU A 25 -12.30 9.48 -22.22
CA GLU A 25 -13.76 9.46 -22.31
C GLU A 25 -14.38 8.36 -21.46
N LEU A 26 -13.81 7.15 -21.47
CA LEU A 26 -14.26 6.02 -20.64
C LEU A 26 -14.20 6.36 -19.15
N ILE A 27 -13.09 6.90 -18.69
CA ILE A 27 -12.91 7.27 -17.26
C ILE A 27 -13.87 8.39 -16.89
N ALA A 28 -13.97 9.42 -17.71
CA ALA A 28 -14.87 10.55 -17.46
C ALA A 28 -16.34 10.10 -17.42
N GLY A 29 -16.73 9.21 -18.34
CA GLY A 29 -18.06 8.60 -18.35
C GLY A 29 -18.37 7.79 -17.10
N ALA A 30 -17.41 6.98 -16.62
CA ALA A 30 -17.55 6.16 -15.40
C ALA A 30 -17.80 7.00 -14.15
N VAL A 31 -17.26 8.23 -14.08
CA VAL A 31 -17.47 9.17 -12.96
C VAL A 31 -18.56 10.21 -13.24
N GLY A 32 -19.27 10.10 -14.36
CA GLY A 32 -20.36 11.01 -14.74
C GLY A 32 -19.92 12.45 -14.97
N ARG A 33 -18.74 12.64 -15.60
CA ARG A 33 -18.15 13.95 -15.86
C ARG A 33 -17.76 14.13 -17.33
N HIS A 34 -17.53 15.38 -17.72
CA HIS A 34 -17.00 15.67 -19.05
C HIS A 34 -15.48 15.48 -19.04
N PRO A 35 -14.84 14.95 -20.11
CA PRO A 35 -13.38 14.78 -20.20
C PRO A 35 -12.57 16.03 -19.84
N ARG A 36 -13.03 17.24 -20.19
CA ARG A 36 -12.39 18.52 -19.83
C ARG A 36 -12.29 18.78 -18.31
N ASP A 37 -13.05 18.05 -17.51
CA ASP A 37 -13.06 18.21 -16.05
C ASP A 37 -12.20 17.13 -15.35
N LEU A 38 -11.57 16.25 -16.15
CA LEU A 38 -10.72 15.16 -15.68
C LEU A 38 -9.25 15.54 -15.85
N TYR A 39 -8.46 15.30 -14.82
CA TYR A 39 -7.00 15.35 -14.82
C TYR A 39 -6.48 13.95 -14.53
N LEU A 40 -5.69 13.39 -15.45
CA LEU A 40 -5.09 12.08 -15.28
C LEU A 40 -3.60 12.24 -14.99
N LEU A 41 -3.15 11.65 -13.89
CA LEU A 41 -1.75 11.49 -13.55
C LEU A 41 -1.37 10.03 -13.85
N ALA A 42 -0.60 9.84 -14.90
CA ALA A 42 -0.22 8.52 -15.40
C ALA A 42 1.27 8.27 -15.20
N ALA A 43 1.64 7.11 -14.72
CA ALA A 43 3.03 6.68 -14.61
C ALA A 43 3.14 5.16 -14.72
N ARG A 44 4.26 4.70 -15.30
CA ARG A 44 4.70 3.31 -15.23
C ARG A 44 5.26 3.03 -13.84
N THR A 45 5.05 1.83 -13.31
CA THR A 45 5.63 1.40 -12.02
C THR A 45 7.14 1.36 -12.06
N GLY A 46 7.71 0.91 -13.18
CA GLY A 46 9.15 0.81 -13.42
C GLY A 46 9.87 2.15 -13.51
N THR A 47 9.21 3.27 -13.21
CA THR A 47 9.79 4.60 -13.14
C THR A 47 9.94 5.07 -11.70
N LEU A 48 10.83 6.04 -11.44
CA LEU A 48 10.96 6.62 -10.11
C LEU A 48 9.65 7.24 -9.62
N THR A 49 8.91 7.92 -10.49
CA THR A 49 7.61 8.50 -10.16
C THR A 49 6.59 7.44 -9.80
N GLY A 50 6.50 6.36 -10.58
CA GLY A 50 5.61 5.23 -10.30
C GLY A 50 5.96 4.53 -9.01
N ALA A 51 7.23 4.25 -8.77
CA ALA A 51 7.68 3.61 -7.52
C ALA A 51 7.41 4.50 -6.29
N ALA A 52 7.75 5.79 -6.38
CA ALA A 52 7.56 6.73 -5.29
C ALA A 52 6.07 6.89 -4.91
N GLN A 53 5.16 6.98 -5.87
CA GLN A 53 3.73 7.13 -5.58
C GLN A 53 3.13 5.90 -4.90
N VAL A 54 3.61 4.68 -5.21
CA VAL A 54 3.18 3.47 -4.52
C VAL A 54 3.72 3.45 -3.10
N CYS A 55 5.03 3.64 -2.92
CA CYS A 55 5.67 3.61 -1.59
C CYS A 55 5.17 4.74 -0.67
N ALA A 56 4.69 5.86 -1.22
CA ALA A 56 4.07 6.94 -0.46
C ALA A 56 2.74 6.54 0.21
N ARG A 57 2.13 5.41 -0.18
CA ARG A 57 0.87 4.91 0.42
C ARG A 57 1.08 4.14 1.72
N ASN A 58 2.24 4.20 2.32
CA ASN A 58 2.57 3.41 3.51
C ASN A 58 1.59 3.60 4.69
N VAL A 59 1.08 4.80 4.94
CA VAL A 59 0.03 5.03 5.94
C VAL A 59 -1.30 4.42 5.49
N GLU A 60 -1.70 4.68 4.25
CA GLU A 60 -2.93 4.12 3.66
C GLU A 60 -2.95 2.60 3.76
N GLN A 61 -1.83 1.94 3.43
CA GLN A 61 -1.67 0.50 3.49
C GLN A 61 -1.97 -0.11 4.88
N SER A 62 -1.76 0.66 5.94
CA SER A 62 -2.00 0.20 7.30
C SER A 62 -3.47 0.24 7.71
N LEU A 63 -4.25 1.15 7.16
CA LEU A 63 -5.61 1.43 7.61
C LEU A 63 -6.62 0.31 7.34
N PRO A 64 -6.63 -0.36 6.18
CA PRO A 64 -7.59 -1.42 5.89
C PRO A 64 -7.49 -2.58 6.89
N SER A 65 -6.27 -3.02 7.21
CA SER A 65 -6.04 -4.09 8.18
C SER A 65 -6.52 -3.71 9.59
N LEU A 66 -6.25 -2.48 10.03
CA LEU A 66 -6.74 -1.96 11.31
C LEU A 66 -8.26 -1.88 11.35
N LEU A 67 -8.88 -1.42 10.26
CA LEU A 67 -10.34 -1.33 10.13
C LEU A 67 -10.99 -2.73 10.18
N ASP A 68 -10.43 -3.69 9.45
CA ASP A 68 -10.92 -5.07 9.43
C ASP A 68 -10.86 -5.72 10.83
N GLN A 69 -9.90 -5.28 11.66
CA GLN A 69 -9.78 -5.70 13.06
C GLN A 69 -10.61 -4.85 14.03
N GLY A 70 -11.43 -3.95 13.51
CA GLY A 70 -12.33 -3.12 14.31
C GLY A 70 -11.62 -2.04 15.13
N PHE A 71 -10.40 -1.62 14.74
CA PHE A 71 -9.77 -0.47 15.37
C PHE A 71 -10.54 0.81 15.07
N PRO A 72 -10.76 1.70 16.06
CA PRO A 72 -11.48 2.95 15.85
C PRO A 72 -10.64 3.94 15.03
N ILE A 73 -10.77 3.90 13.71
CA ILE A 73 -9.99 4.74 12.78
C ILE A 73 -10.13 6.24 13.09
N ASP A 74 -11.31 6.65 13.56
CA ASP A 74 -11.57 8.05 13.97
C ASP A 74 -10.74 8.49 15.19
N ALA A 75 -10.14 7.54 15.93
CA ALA A 75 -9.20 7.85 17.01
C ALA A 75 -7.82 8.27 16.50
N ILE A 76 -7.52 8.11 15.22
CA ILE A 76 -6.24 8.53 14.65
C ILE A 76 -6.24 10.05 14.45
N VAL A 77 -5.42 10.73 15.24
CA VAL A 77 -5.28 12.20 15.22
C VAL A 77 -4.26 12.63 14.17
N GLN A 78 -3.18 11.87 14.04
CA GLN A 78 -2.11 12.13 13.09
C GLN A 78 -1.44 10.81 12.70
N ALA A 79 -0.92 10.76 11.48
CA ALA A 79 -0.15 9.62 11.02
C ALA A 79 1.03 10.08 10.17
N CYS A 80 2.12 9.33 10.22
CA CYS A 80 3.24 9.45 9.30
C CYS A 80 3.89 8.07 9.10
N GLY A 81 4.63 7.91 8.03
CA GLY A 81 5.28 6.64 7.77
C GLY A 81 6.41 6.75 6.75
N SER A 82 7.13 5.66 6.60
CA SER A 82 8.18 5.50 5.62
C SER A 82 8.10 4.13 4.97
N ALA A 83 8.55 4.04 3.73
CA ALA A 83 8.74 2.79 3.01
C ALA A 83 9.95 2.92 2.07
N PRO A 84 10.73 1.85 1.83
CA PRO A 84 11.82 1.89 0.89
C PRO A 84 11.28 1.98 -0.54
N ILE A 85 11.92 2.81 -1.36
CA ILE A 85 11.65 2.89 -2.79
C ILE A 85 12.64 1.94 -3.49
N PRO A 86 12.19 0.90 -4.21
CA PRO A 86 13.08 0.02 -4.93
C PRO A 86 13.75 0.71 -6.12
N ALA A 87 14.86 0.16 -6.57
CA ALA A 87 15.49 0.59 -7.81
C ALA A 87 14.53 0.38 -9.00
N VAL A 88 14.49 1.35 -9.91
CA VAL A 88 13.70 1.28 -11.13
C VAL A 88 14.19 0.15 -12.04
N VAL A 89 13.26 -0.50 -12.72
CA VAL A 89 13.52 -1.55 -13.70
C VAL A 89 12.57 -1.41 -14.88
N ASP A 90 12.99 -1.84 -16.06
CA ASP A 90 12.14 -1.78 -17.27
C ASP A 90 11.04 -2.85 -17.31
N ASP A 91 11.20 -3.92 -16.54
CA ASP A 91 10.18 -4.95 -16.40
C ASP A 91 9.09 -4.46 -15.44
N GLU A 92 7.93 -4.11 -15.99
CA GLU A 92 6.79 -3.57 -15.23
C GLU A 92 6.25 -4.57 -14.19
N GLN A 93 6.26 -5.87 -14.51
CA GLN A 93 5.78 -6.87 -13.58
C GLN A 93 6.73 -7.01 -12.38
N LEU A 94 8.03 -7.01 -12.64
CA LEU A 94 9.05 -7.02 -11.59
C LEU A 94 9.00 -5.73 -10.77
N ALA A 95 8.87 -4.58 -11.43
CA ALA A 95 8.71 -3.29 -10.76
C ALA A 95 7.50 -3.30 -9.83
N TYR A 96 6.38 -3.83 -10.31
CA TYR A 96 5.15 -3.96 -9.57
C TYR A 96 5.30 -4.86 -8.33
N GLY A 97 5.99 -5.99 -8.47
CA GLY A 97 6.35 -6.84 -7.34
C GLY A 97 7.15 -6.07 -6.29
N ARG A 98 8.22 -5.42 -6.70
CA ARG A 98 9.16 -4.72 -5.82
C ARG A 98 8.52 -3.59 -5.01
N VAL A 99 7.66 -2.77 -5.61
CA VAL A 99 7.01 -1.66 -4.88
C VAL A 99 6.03 -2.20 -3.83
N ASN A 100 5.34 -3.29 -4.12
CA ASN A 100 4.46 -3.96 -3.17
C ASN A 100 5.27 -4.60 -2.02
N ASP A 101 6.41 -5.24 -2.32
CA ASP A 101 7.31 -5.77 -1.29
C ASP A 101 7.88 -4.66 -0.40
N GLY A 102 8.18 -3.49 -0.98
CA GLY A 102 8.58 -2.30 -0.24
C GLY A 102 7.54 -1.88 0.81
N LEU A 103 6.26 -1.96 0.47
CA LEU A 103 5.16 -1.69 1.40
C LEU A 103 5.00 -2.82 2.43
N ILE A 104 4.83 -4.06 1.98
CA ILE A 104 4.47 -5.19 2.85
C ILE A 104 5.59 -5.60 3.80
N TYR A 105 6.85 -5.44 3.41
CA TYR A 105 8.00 -5.92 4.18
C TYR A 105 8.93 -4.83 4.68
N GLY A 106 8.79 -3.61 4.17
CA GLY A 106 9.70 -2.51 4.45
C GLY A 106 9.08 -1.25 5.04
N GLN A 107 7.76 -1.19 5.17
CA GLN A 107 7.13 0.02 5.69
C GLN A 107 7.16 0.07 7.22
N GLU A 108 7.25 1.30 7.73
CA GLU A 108 6.99 1.64 9.12
C GLU A 108 5.94 2.75 9.18
N THR A 109 4.88 2.52 9.96
CA THR A 109 3.80 3.49 10.14
C THR A 109 3.73 3.92 11.60
N ASN A 110 3.66 5.22 11.83
CA ASN A 110 3.51 5.84 13.14
C ASN A 110 2.12 6.48 13.23
N LEU A 111 1.33 6.04 14.18
CA LEU A 111 -0.04 6.49 14.43
C LEU A 111 -0.12 7.18 15.78
N TYR A 112 -0.50 8.45 15.79
CA TYR A 112 -0.83 9.20 16.99
C TYR A 112 -2.33 9.09 17.21
N VAL A 113 -2.73 8.49 18.34
CA VAL A 113 -4.12 8.10 18.57
C VAL A 113 -4.65 8.67 19.89
N ASP A 114 -5.96 8.86 19.97
CA ASP A 114 -6.68 9.24 21.19
C ASP A 114 -7.75 8.19 21.49
N CYS A 115 -7.36 7.11 22.18
CA CYS A 115 -8.26 6.00 22.54
C CYS A 115 -7.89 5.37 23.88
N ALA A 116 -8.64 4.38 24.32
CA ALA A 116 -8.23 3.53 25.44
C ALA A 116 -7.08 2.61 25.00
N ASP A 117 -6.14 2.31 25.90
CA ASP A 117 -5.00 1.43 25.58
C ASP A 117 -5.44 0.02 25.18
N GLU A 118 -6.57 -0.43 25.66
CA GLU A 118 -7.17 -1.73 25.33
C GLU A 118 -7.47 -1.86 23.84
N GLU A 119 -7.83 -0.75 23.19
CA GLU A 119 -8.06 -0.74 21.73
C GLU A 119 -6.78 -1.03 20.94
N ILE A 120 -5.63 -0.70 21.52
CA ILE A 120 -4.32 -0.94 20.91
C ILE A 120 -3.80 -2.32 21.29
N THR A 121 -3.84 -2.67 22.60
CA THR A 121 -3.26 -3.92 23.09
C THR A 121 -3.96 -5.17 22.57
N ARG A 122 -5.26 -5.10 22.26
CA ARG A 122 -5.97 -6.21 21.63
C ARG A 122 -5.45 -6.55 20.23
N LEU A 123 -4.72 -5.63 19.59
CA LEU A 123 -4.11 -5.85 18.29
C LEU A 123 -2.80 -6.64 18.35
N GLU A 124 -2.23 -6.87 19.53
CA GLU A 124 -0.93 -7.53 19.71
C GLU A 124 -0.87 -8.92 19.08
N THR A 125 -1.97 -9.66 19.13
CA THR A 125 -2.06 -10.99 18.54
C THR A 125 -2.38 -11.00 17.06
N ILE A 126 -2.78 -9.87 16.52
CA ILE A 126 -3.29 -9.70 15.16
C ILE A 126 -2.27 -9.00 14.28
N LEU A 127 -1.65 -7.93 14.82
CA LEU A 127 -0.57 -7.22 14.14
C LEU A 127 0.79 -7.78 14.54
N PRO A 128 1.73 -7.83 13.62
CA PRO A 128 1.67 -7.43 12.23
C PRO A 128 1.24 -8.57 11.34
N PHE A 129 0.25 -9.11 11.42
CA PHE A 129 -0.23 -9.90 10.43
C PHE A 129 -0.16 -11.29 10.59
N ASN A 130 -1.14 -11.67 10.17
CA ASN A 130 -1.30 -13.01 9.77
C ASN A 130 -0.01 -13.56 9.17
N LYS A 131 0.73 -14.25 10.02
CA LYS A 131 1.98 -14.91 9.64
C LYS A 131 1.69 -16.21 8.88
N ASN A 132 0.65 -16.20 8.06
CA ASN A 132 0.37 -17.31 7.16
C ASN A 132 1.52 -17.40 6.15
N GLY A 133 2.36 -18.41 6.26
CA GLY A 133 3.52 -18.62 5.41
C GLY A 133 3.20 -18.80 3.92
N ASP A 134 1.93 -19.06 3.59
CA ASP A 134 1.48 -19.12 2.19
C ASP A 134 1.31 -17.74 1.57
N VAL A 135 1.09 -16.71 2.39
CA VAL A 135 0.83 -15.34 1.98
C VAL A 135 1.98 -14.41 2.36
N TYR A 136 2.48 -14.54 3.59
CA TYR A 136 3.52 -13.69 4.14
C TYR A 136 4.90 -14.39 4.09
N GLY A 137 5.95 -13.62 3.84
CA GLY A 137 7.33 -14.12 3.80
C GLY A 137 7.81 -14.55 2.41
N VAL A 138 7.02 -14.29 1.38
CA VAL A 138 7.39 -14.52 -0.02
C VAL A 138 7.30 -13.20 -0.82
N PRO A 139 8.16 -12.98 -1.82
CA PRO A 139 8.04 -11.82 -2.70
C PRO A 139 6.66 -11.75 -3.38
N PHE A 140 6.13 -10.55 -3.52
CA PHE A 140 4.80 -10.34 -4.10
C PHE A 140 4.66 -10.90 -5.51
N GLU A 141 5.72 -10.80 -6.33
CA GLU A 141 5.71 -11.42 -7.66
C GLU A 141 5.38 -12.92 -7.60
N THR A 142 5.98 -13.64 -6.63
CA THR A 142 5.71 -15.06 -6.42
C THR A 142 4.26 -15.30 -5.97
N LEU A 143 3.76 -14.49 -5.05
CA LEU A 143 2.36 -14.59 -4.63
C LEU A 143 1.42 -14.27 -5.77
N PHE A 144 1.68 -13.20 -6.53
CA PHE A 144 0.83 -12.75 -7.62
C PHE A 144 0.76 -13.76 -8.76
N ALA A 145 1.88 -14.42 -9.07
CA ALA A 145 1.90 -15.54 -10.02
C ALA A 145 1.01 -16.72 -9.56
N ARG A 146 1.02 -17.07 -8.25
CA ARG A 146 0.13 -18.08 -7.68
C ARG A 146 -1.36 -17.68 -7.75
N CYS A 147 -1.63 -16.39 -7.89
CA CYS A 147 -2.97 -15.81 -8.02
C CYS A 147 -3.36 -15.57 -9.49
N ASP A 148 -2.68 -16.20 -10.45
CA ASP A 148 -2.90 -16.02 -11.90
C ASP A 148 -2.78 -14.54 -12.36
N TYR A 149 -1.99 -13.75 -11.66
CA TYR A 149 -1.85 -12.29 -11.86
C TYR A 149 -3.18 -11.53 -11.77
N LEU A 150 -4.11 -12.03 -10.97
CA LEU A 150 -5.42 -11.42 -10.77
C LEU A 150 -5.57 -10.93 -9.34
N TRP A 151 -5.73 -9.63 -9.15
CA TRP A 151 -5.92 -9.00 -7.84
C TRP A 151 -7.06 -9.62 -7.02
N ARG A 152 -8.16 -10.00 -7.66
CA ARG A 152 -9.29 -10.64 -6.96
C ARG A 152 -8.96 -11.98 -6.30
N ASN A 153 -7.85 -12.60 -6.72
CA ASN A 153 -7.36 -13.89 -6.16
C ASN A 153 -6.33 -13.66 -5.05
N VAL A 154 -5.80 -12.45 -4.90
CA VAL A 154 -4.84 -12.14 -3.82
C VAL A 154 -5.58 -12.18 -2.48
N PRO A 155 -5.13 -13.00 -1.52
CA PRO A 155 -5.75 -13.09 -0.21
C PRO A 155 -5.76 -11.73 0.50
N ARG A 156 -6.87 -11.41 1.16
CA ARG A 156 -7.03 -10.15 1.87
C ARG A 156 -5.98 -9.93 2.97
N GLU A 157 -5.55 -11.01 3.59
CA GLU A 157 -4.54 -11.04 4.66
C GLU A 157 -3.17 -10.56 4.20
N TRP A 158 -2.91 -10.59 2.88
CA TRP A 158 -1.68 -10.06 2.33
C TRP A 158 -1.56 -8.55 2.57
N ASP A 159 -2.69 -7.83 2.49
CA ASP A 159 -2.75 -6.37 2.59
C ASP A 159 -2.64 -5.92 4.06
N ALA A 160 -1.45 -5.98 4.58
CA ALA A 160 -1.19 -5.76 5.99
C ALA A 160 0.12 -4.99 6.23
N PRO A 161 0.20 -4.07 7.23
CA PRO A 161 1.39 -3.29 7.50
C PRO A 161 2.52 -4.15 8.10
N CYS A 162 3.75 -3.81 7.84
CA CYS A 162 4.94 -4.51 8.31
C CYS A 162 5.28 -4.14 9.75
N ARG A 163 5.34 -2.85 10.05
CA ARG A 163 5.58 -2.32 11.38
C ARG A 163 4.66 -1.16 11.67
N VAL A 164 3.97 -1.21 12.80
CA VAL A 164 3.10 -0.13 13.26
C VAL A 164 3.46 0.28 14.67
N ASN A 165 3.66 1.57 14.87
CA ASN A 165 3.88 2.19 16.17
C ASN A 165 2.67 3.05 16.52
N PHE A 166 2.13 2.85 17.71
CA PHE A 166 1.07 3.68 18.27
C PHE A 166 1.63 4.57 19.36
N PHE A 167 1.32 5.84 19.30
CA PHE A 167 1.61 6.84 20.32
C PHE A 167 0.28 7.34 20.86
N ASN A 168 -0.14 6.84 22.02
CA ASN A 168 -1.44 7.18 22.58
C ASN A 168 -1.37 8.55 23.29
N LEU A 169 -2.01 9.54 22.69
CA LEU A 169 -2.03 10.91 23.22
C LEU A 169 -2.87 11.05 24.50
N ARG A 170 -3.82 10.13 24.71
CA ARG A 170 -4.67 10.12 25.90
C ARG A 170 -3.91 9.65 27.15
N THR A 171 -3.09 8.62 27.01
CA THR A 171 -2.43 7.96 28.13
C THR A 171 -0.94 8.25 28.21
N GLY A 172 -0.33 8.70 27.11
CA GLY A 172 1.12 8.88 26.97
C GLY A 172 1.87 7.56 26.71
N HIS A 173 1.19 6.43 26.59
CA HIS A 173 1.82 5.15 26.31
C HIS A 173 2.14 4.98 24.84
N SER A 174 3.14 4.15 24.55
CA SER A 174 3.55 3.79 23.20
C SER A 174 3.57 2.27 23.04
N PHE A 175 3.12 1.81 21.88
CA PHE A 175 3.05 0.39 21.52
C PHE A 175 3.67 0.20 20.14
N SER A 176 4.42 -0.88 19.95
CA SER A 176 5.04 -1.21 18.68
C SER A 176 4.78 -2.66 18.33
N TYR A 177 4.27 -2.90 17.13
CA TYR A 177 3.97 -4.22 16.62
C TYR A 177 4.66 -4.43 15.28
N GLY A 178 5.17 -5.64 15.07
CA GLY A 178 5.83 -6.03 13.85
C GLY A 178 7.29 -5.65 13.74
N ALA A 179 7.85 -6.02 12.60
CA ALA A 179 9.24 -5.77 12.27
C ALA A 179 9.44 -5.73 10.76
N LEU A 180 10.45 -5.00 10.30
CA LEU A 180 10.88 -5.02 8.91
C LEU A 180 11.39 -6.42 8.54
N HIS A 181 11.06 -6.88 7.35
CA HIS A 181 11.47 -8.20 6.87
C HIS A 181 12.61 -8.11 5.84
N HIS A 182 13.81 -7.79 6.32
CA HIS A 182 14.97 -7.55 5.47
C HIS A 182 15.28 -8.69 4.49
N GLY A 183 15.12 -9.94 4.91
CA GLY A 183 15.42 -11.09 4.05
C GLY A 183 14.53 -11.17 2.80
N VAL A 184 13.24 -10.84 2.93
CA VAL A 184 12.34 -10.79 1.76
C VAL A 184 12.66 -9.56 0.89
N LEU A 185 12.96 -8.41 1.51
CA LEU A 185 13.35 -7.21 0.76
C LEU A 185 14.63 -7.43 -0.04
N GLU A 186 15.65 -8.08 0.53
CA GLU A 186 16.87 -8.43 -0.18
C GLU A 186 16.57 -9.37 -1.35
N GLN A 187 15.75 -10.38 -1.14
CA GLN A 187 15.35 -11.30 -2.21
C GLN A 187 14.58 -10.56 -3.31
N ALA A 188 13.61 -9.72 -2.95
CA ALA A 188 12.79 -8.98 -3.91
C ALA A 188 13.59 -7.94 -4.69
N PHE A 189 14.47 -7.18 -4.01
CA PHE A 189 15.15 -6.05 -4.62
C PHE A 189 16.46 -6.46 -5.35
N LEU A 190 17.13 -7.51 -4.89
CA LEU A 190 18.44 -7.91 -5.36
C LEU A 190 18.46 -9.30 -5.99
N GLY A 191 17.54 -10.20 -5.62
CA GLY A 191 17.57 -11.62 -5.98
C GLY A 191 17.35 -11.92 -7.48
N SER A 192 16.82 -11.01 -8.26
CA SER A 192 16.59 -11.18 -9.71
C SER A 192 17.80 -10.83 -10.59
N ASN A 193 18.94 -10.47 -10.01
CA ASN A 193 20.20 -10.23 -10.75
C ASN A 193 21.10 -11.46 -10.82
N GLY A 194 20.63 -12.63 -10.41
CA GLY A 194 21.34 -13.89 -10.49
C GLY A 194 21.17 -14.56 -11.85
N GLY A 195 21.87 -14.09 -12.87
CA GLY A 195 22.07 -14.90 -14.07
C GLY A 195 21.65 -14.27 -15.39
N LYS A 196 22.49 -13.42 -15.94
CA LYS A 196 22.88 -13.49 -17.36
C LYS A 196 24.30 -12.94 -17.50
#